data_ddcb586ac47ff3848495579831bab8c3
#
_entry.id   ddcb586ac47ff3848495579831bab8c3
#
_cell.length_a   1.000
_cell.length_b   1.000
_cell.length_c   1.000
_cell.angle_alpha   90.00
_cell.angle_beta   90.00
_cell.angle_gamma   90.00
#
_symmetry.space_group_name_H-M   'P 1'
#
loop_
_entity.id
_entity.type
_entity.pdbx_description
1 polymer ?
#
loop_
_entity_poly.entity_id
_entity_poly.type
_entity_poly.pdbx_seq_one_letter_code
_entity_poly.pdbx_strand_id
1 'polypeptide(L)'
;MHEIEIKPTLEQIQWSDCEIGVIIHLDLVIYQAPYRCRDHFFDPIPSSVFNPQKLNTDQWLAAAKSLGAKYAILVAKHCTGFSLWPTKAHDYSIKNTPYKNGQGDIVKDFFDSCQKYGIRPGIYCSASFNQYFGVENPGIVIDNDPEKQKAYHEIVLTQLTELWTNYGKLFEIWFDGGVIPVSEGGPDIEGLLKKLQPDALVFQGPAGTKSLLRWVGNERGIAPENCSSLYDNRTQNEGGTTERDTLCDTPEIWCPAESDFPNRYAKQSYLGGWFWRENEEDAIVPAEELFNNYLTSVGRNTNMLVGMVINTDGEFPEPDAKTFAKAGELIRNTFSTPIAVGDTQNVTLPTDAVRAPQYVVLKENIAHGERVTNYTVRAYDANNNPIFTHHGKVIAHKRILEIPKESVKVTLEINNCRAEPYLFPIELY
;
A
#
# COMPACT_ATOMS: atom_id res chain seq x y z
N MET A 1 17.02 29.19 12.85
CA MET A 1 16.14 28.19 12.21
C MET A 1 16.03 27.04 13.19
N HIS A 2 14.83 26.67 13.62
CA HIS A 2 14.64 25.47 14.41
C HIS A 2 14.83 24.26 13.48
N GLU A 3 15.70 23.34 13.86
CA GLU A 3 15.85 22.07 13.16
C GLU A 3 14.51 21.34 13.18
N ILE A 4 14.10 20.78 12.05
CA ILE A 4 12.86 20.02 11.99
C ILE A 4 13.10 18.73 12.80
N GLU A 5 12.42 18.59 13.94
CA GLU A 5 12.54 17.43 14.81
C GLU A 5 11.77 16.20 14.25
N ILE A 6 10.76 16.44 13.39
CA ILE A 6 9.93 15.37 12.85
C ILE A 6 10.64 14.70 11.68
N LYS A 7 11.04 13.46 11.90
CA LYS A 7 11.79 12.63 10.94
C LYS A 7 11.16 11.24 10.84
N PRO A 8 11.33 10.55 9.69
CA PRO A 8 10.92 9.15 9.58
C PRO A 8 11.73 8.24 10.51
N THR A 9 11.12 7.12 10.89
CA THR A 9 11.86 5.98 11.42
C THR A 9 12.68 5.31 10.31
N LEU A 10 13.64 4.46 10.69
CA LEU A 10 14.39 3.68 9.71
C LEU A 10 13.46 2.78 8.88
N GLU A 11 12.46 2.22 9.53
CA GLU A 11 11.45 1.36 8.90
C GLU A 11 10.64 2.14 7.83
N GLN A 12 10.26 3.39 8.12
CA GLN A 12 9.55 4.25 7.18
C GLN A 12 10.42 4.68 5.99
N ILE A 13 11.73 4.90 6.19
CA ILE A 13 12.67 5.15 5.09
C ILE A 13 12.75 3.91 4.19
N GLN A 14 12.98 2.72 4.78
CA GLN A 14 13.05 1.47 4.04
C GLN A 14 11.75 1.12 3.31
N TRP A 15 10.60 1.52 3.86
CA TRP A 15 9.31 1.36 3.22
C TRP A 15 9.17 2.29 2.01
N SER A 16 9.53 3.56 2.14
CA SER A 16 9.54 4.50 1.01
C SER A 16 10.44 4.01 -0.13
N ASP A 17 11.61 3.42 0.19
CA ASP A 17 12.53 2.83 -0.80
C ASP A 17 11.97 1.58 -1.49
N CYS A 18 10.93 0.96 -0.96
CA CYS A 18 10.23 -0.14 -1.62
C CYS A 18 9.42 0.31 -2.82
N GLU A 19 8.79 1.47 -2.76
CA GLU A 19 7.95 2.10 -3.80
C GLU A 19 6.71 1.29 -4.20
N ILE A 20 6.85 -0.02 -4.46
CA ILE A 20 5.78 -0.90 -4.96
C ILE A 20 5.55 -2.05 -3.99
N GLY A 21 4.29 -2.22 -3.58
CA GLY A 21 3.77 -3.37 -2.87
C GLY A 21 2.54 -3.96 -3.56
N VAL A 22 2.14 -5.14 -3.10
CA VAL A 22 0.88 -5.77 -3.50
C VAL A 22 0.08 -6.19 -2.26
N ILE A 23 -1.26 -6.19 -2.40
CA ILE A 23 -2.16 -6.71 -1.37
C ILE A 23 -3.02 -7.82 -1.95
N ILE A 24 -2.95 -9.02 -1.36
CA ILE A 24 -3.46 -10.27 -1.91
C ILE A 24 -4.77 -10.61 -1.24
N HIS A 25 -5.85 -10.69 -2.04
CA HIS A 25 -7.22 -10.94 -1.58
C HIS A 25 -7.70 -12.35 -1.94
N LEU A 26 -7.99 -13.14 -0.92
CA LEU A 26 -8.64 -14.42 -1.01
C LEU A 26 -9.60 -14.58 0.17
N ASP A 27 -10.90 -14.70 -0.11
CA ASP A 27 -11.93 -14.88 0.92
C ASP A 27 -13.08 -15.74 0.36
N LEU A 28 -13.93 -16.25 1.22
CA LEU A 28 -15.06 -17.10 0.85
C LEU A 28 -16.07 -16.42 -0.09
N VAL A 29 -16.13 -15.09 -0.13
CA VAL A 29 -17.03 -14.33 -1.01
C VAL A 29 -16.89 -14.73 -2.49
N ILE A 30 -15.72 -15.16 -2.93
CA ILE A 30 -15.48 -15.54 -4.33
C ILE A 30 -16.18 -16.84 -4.74
N TYR A 31 -16.52 -17.72 -3.77
CA TYR A 31 -17.20 -19.00 -4.02
C TYR A 31 -18.72 -18.86 -4.10
N GLN A 32 -19.27 -17.73 -3.70
CA GLN A 32 -20.73 -17.50 -3.67
C GLN A 32 -21.13 -16.14 -4.30
N ALA A 33 -20.33 -15.62 -5.22
CA ALA A 33 -20.62 -14.33 -5.87
C ALA A 33 -21.96 -14.38 -6.66
N PRO A 34 -22.79 -13.28 -6.61
CA PRO A 34 -22.59 -12.07 -5.86
C PRO A 34 -22.98 -12.20 -4.39
N TYR A 35 -22.12 -11.77 -3.48
CA TYR A 35 -22.34 -11.86 -2.03
C TYR A 35 -21.86 -10.56 -1.35
N ARG A 36 -22.63 -10.05 -0.41
CA ARG A 36 -22.28 -8.87 0.40
C ARG A 36 -22.36 -9.20 1.87
N CYS A 37 -21.25 -9.15 2.58
CA CYS A 37 -21.18 -9.49 4.00
C CYS A 37 -22.19 -8.74 4.88
N ARG A 38 -22.50 -7.47 4.57
CA ARG A 38 -23.46 -6.64 5.34
C ARG A 38 -24.90 -7.15 5.28
N ASP A 39 -25.25 -7.90 4.25
CA ASP A 39 -26.62 -8.43 4.07
C ASP A 39 -26.81 -9.77 4.80
N HIS A 40 -25.75 -10.35 5.42
CA HIS A 40 -25.71 -11.73 5.91
C HIS A 40 -25.03 -11.84 7.30
N PHE A 41 -25.19 -10.87 8.18
CA PHE A 41 -24.67 -11.00 9.54
C PHE A 41 -25.20 -12.26 10.24
N PHE A 42 -24.31 -13.02 10.88
CA PHE A 42 -24.57 -14.32 11.53
C PHE A 42 -25.04 -15.45 10.58
N ASP A 43 -25.04 -15.21 9.27
CA ASP A 43 -25.37 -16.23 8.26
C ASP A 43 -24.18 -16.34 7.27
N PRO A 44 -23.05 -16.92 7.70
CA PRO A 44 -21.82 -16.94 6.92
C PRO A 44 -21.87 -17.98 5.81
N ILE A 45 -21.08 -17.73 4.75
CA ILE A 45 -20.80 -18.73 3.73
C ILE A 45 -20.18 -19.98 4.40
N PRO A 46 -20.68 -21.20 4.16
CA PRO A 46 -20.12 -22.40 4.77
C PRO A 46 -18.63 -22.58 4.45
N SER A 47 -17.79 -22.81 5.46
CA SER A 47 -16.35 -23.01 5.26
C SER A 47 -16.02 -24.22 4.36
N SER A 48 -16.97 -25.17 4.23
CA SER A 48 -16.84 -26.35 3.36
C SER A 48 -16.71 -26.04 1.87
N VAL A 49 -17.06 -24.81 1.42
CA VAL A 49 -16.87 -24.41 0.02
C VAL A 49 -15.40 -24.12 -0.31
N PHE A 50 -14.56 -23.86 0.71
CA PHE A 50 -13.16 -23.52 0.50
C PHE A 50 -12.33 -24.76 0.22
N ASN A 51 -12.04 -25.00 -1.06
CA ASN A 51 -11.23 -26.14 -1.50
C ASN A 51 -10.44 -25.82 -2.78
N PRO A 52 -9.58 -24.80 -2.80
CA PRO A 52 -8.78 -24.46 -3.98
C PRO A 52 -7.83 -25.61 -4.34
N GLN A 53 -7.86 -26.06 -5.59
CA GLN A 53 -7.12 -27.25 -6.04
C GLN A 53 -5.70 -26.96 -6.52
N LYS A 54 -5.40 -25.69 -6.83
CA LYS A 54 -4.13 -25.27 -7.42
C LYS A 54 -3.44 -24.16 -6.64
N LEU A 55 -3.87 -23.91 -5.39
CA LEU A 55 -3.32 -22.84 -4.57
C LEU A 55 -1.80 -22.97 -4.46
N ASN A 56 -1.12 -21.93 -4.91
CA ASN A 56 0.33 -21.85 -4.92
C ASN A 56 0.80 -20.41 -4.67
N THR A 57 1.20 -20.12 -3.46
CA THR A 57 1.67 -18.79 -3.06
C THR A 57 2.95 -18.36 -3.78
N ASP A 58 3.77 -19.33 -4.25
CA ASP A 58 4.93 -19.02 -5.09
C ASP A 58 4.53 -18.33 -6.41
N GLN A 59 3.42 -18.77 -7.01
CA GLN A 59 2.89 -18.16 -8.24
C GLN A 59 2.44 -16.71 -7.98
N TRP A 60 1.83 -16.44 -6.82
CA TRP A 60 1.43 -15.09 -6.43
C TRP A 60 2.66 -14.18 -6.29
N LEU A 61 3.68 -14.64 -5.55
CA LEU A 61 4.88 -13.84 -5.29
C LEU A 61 5.76 -13.69 -6.53
N ALA A 62 5.76 -14.65 -7.45
CA ALA A 62 6.42 -14.52 -8.75
C ALA A 62 5.76 -13.42 -9.58
N ALA A 63 4.43 -13.35 -9.63
CA ALA A 63 3.69 -12.28 -10.31
C ALA A 63 3.93 -10.91 -9.65
N ALA A 64 3.88 -10.81 -8.33
CA ALA A 64 4.21 -9.59 -7.59
C ALA A 64 5.63 -9.10 -7.91
N LYS A 65 6.60 -10.01 -7.91
CA LYS A 65 7.99 -9.68 -8.26
C LYS A 65 8.14 -9.21 -9.70
N SER A 66 7.37 -9.73 -10.64
CA SER A 66 7.41 -9.32 -12.04
C SER A 66 6.97 -7.86 -12.23
N LEU A 67 6.00 -7.39 -11.44
CA LEU A 67 5.59 -5.99 -11.34
C LEU A 67 6.72 -5.09 -10.79
N GLY A 68 7.55 -5.63 -9.91
CA GLY A 68 8.60 -4.90 -9.20
C GLY A 68 8.32 -4.74 -7.70
N ALA A 69 7.30 -5.42 -7.17
CA ALA A 69 6.95 -5.34 -5.76
C ALA A 69 8.12 -5.79 -4.85
N LYS A 70 8.32 -5.03 -3.77
CA LYS A 70 9.33 -5.29 -2.74
C LYS A 70 8.72 -5.78 -1.45
N TYR A 71 7.42 -5.57 -1.26
CA TYR A 71 6.64 -6.09 -0.14
C TYR A 71 5.29 -6.60 -0.62
N ALA A 72 4.70 -7.50 0.13
CA ALA A 72 3.39 -8.05 -0.15
C ALA A 72 2.61 -8.19 1.14
N ILE A 73 1.33 -7.87 1.11
CA ILE A 73 0.40 -7.96 2.23
C ILE A 73 -0.60 -9.07 1.93
N LEU A 74 -0.67 -10.09 2.79
CA LEU A 74 -1.74 -11.09 2.69
C LEU A 74 -2.93 -10.66 3.52
N VAL A 75 -4.10 -10.60 2.90
CA VAL A 75 -5.37 -10.46 3.61
C VAL A 75 -5.69 -11.80 4.30
N ALA A 76 -5.20 -11.96 5.53
CA ALA A 76 -5.36 -13.21 6.27
C ALA A 76 -6.81 -13.43 6.77
N LYS A 77 -7.53 -12.34 7.02
CA LYS A 77 -8.96 -12.34 7.35
C LYS A 77 -9.61 -11.04 6.89
N HIS A 78 -10.62 -11.13 6.04
CA HIS A 78 -11.42 -10.00 5.54
C HIS A 78 -12.81 -9.95 6.19
N CYS A 79 -13.76 -9.32 5.53
CA CYS A 79 -15.10 -9.02 6.04
C CYS A 79 -15.96 -10.26 6.38
N THR A 80 -15.75 -11.42 5.75
CA THR A 80 -16.50 -12.65 6.15
C THR A 80 -16.16 -13.11 7.56
N GLY A 81 -14.95 -12.79 8.04
CA GLY A 81 -14.40 -13.30 9.30
C GLY A 81 -13.70 -14.65 9.13
N PHE A 82 -13.68 -15.23 7.93
CA PHE A 82 -12.98 -16.47 7.64
C PHE A 82 -11.46 -16.28 7.72
N SER A 83 -10.79 -17.16 8.47
CA SER A 83 -9.35 -17.08 8.71
C SER A 83 -8.57 -18.04 7.83
N LEU A 84 -7.59 -17.53 7.06
CA LEU A 84 -6.73 -18.31 6.16
C LEU A 84 -5.61 -19.09 6.89
N TRP A 85 -5.62 -19.10 8.22
CA TRP A 85 -4.72 -19.90 9.08
C TRP A 85 -5.53 -20.66 10.13
N PRO A 86 -4.97 -21.74 10.74
CA PRO A 86 -5.69 -22.57 11.69
C PRO A 86 -5.80 -21.89 13.07
N THR A 87 -6.48 -20.74 13.13
CA THR A 87 -6.67 -19.97 14.37
C THR A 87 -7.30 -20.80 15.50
N LYS A 88 -6.91 -20.51 16.73
CA LYS A 88 -7.53 -21.06 17.95
C LYS A 88 -8.67 -20.19 18.45
N ALA A 89 -8.83 -18.97 17.91
CA ALA A 89 -9.84 -18.02 18.36
C ALA A 89 -11.28 -18.48 18.07
N HIS A 90 -11.49 -19.20 16.96
CA HIS A 90 -12.81 -19.70 16.55
C HIS A 90 -12.68 -20.80 15.48
N ASP A 91 -13.83 -21.40 15.11
CA ASP A 91 -13.86 -22.52 14.17
C ASP A 91 -14.07 -22.12 12.70
N TYR A 92 -14.42 -20.86 12.41
CA TYR A 92 -14.62 -20.35 11.05
C TYR A 92 -13.28 -20.05 10.38
N SER A 93 -12.56 -21.09 10.02
CA SER A 93 -11.19 -20.97 9.50
C SER A 93 -10.82 -22.16 8.62
N ILE A 94 -9.67 -22.09 7.99
CA ILE A 94 -9.11 -23.10 7.08
C ILE A 94 -9.04 -24.52 7.69
N LYS A 95 -8.92 -24.63 9.03
CA LYS A 95 -8.90 -25.94 9.72
C LYS A 95 -10.19 -26.74 9.58
N ASN A 96 -11.32 -26.08 9.28
CA ASN A 96 -12.62 -26.69 9.09
C ASN A 96 -13.08 -26.69 7.61
N THR A 97 -12.14 -26.87 6.71
CA THR A 97 -12.37 -26.91 5.26
C THR A 97 -11.89 -28.24 4.67
N PRO A 98 -12.35 -28.63 3.47
CA PRO A 98 -11.78 -29.75 2.72
C PRO A 98 -10.34 -29.51 2.27
N TYR A 99 -9.92 -28.24 2.15
CA TYR A 99 -8.58 -27.90 1.69
C TYR A 99 -7.49 -28.54 2.54
N LYS A 100 -6.62 -29.33 1.91
CA LYS A 100 -5.57 -30.12 2.59
C LYS A 100 -6.09 -30.93 3.80
N ASN A 101 -7.37 -31.37 3.77
CA ASN A 101 -8.05 -32.09 4.88
C ASN A 101 -8.00 -31.27 6.20
N GLY A 102 -8.18 -29.93 6.15
CA GLY A 102 -8.13 -29.04 7.31
C GLY A 102 -6.72 -28.77 7.87
N GLN A 103 -5.67 -29.22 7.18
CA GLN A 103 -4.27 -29.02 7.60
C GLN A 103 -3.57 -27.88 6.84
N GLY A 104 -4.34 -27.05 6.11
CA GLY A 104 -3.80 -25.90 5.40
C GLY A 104 -3.41 -24.77 6.35
N ASP A 105 -2.38 -24.00 5.95
CA ASP A 105 -1.98 -22.73 6.56
C ASP A 105 -1.43 -21.83 5.45
N ILE A 106 -2.32 -21.01 4.87
CA ILE A 106 -1.96 -20.14 3.75
C ILE A 106 -1.05 -19.01 4.21
N VAL A 107 -1.18 -18.56 5.47
CA VAL A 107 -0.29 -17.54 6.04
C VAL A 107 1.15 -18.07 6.06
N LYS A 108 1.34 -19.31 6.52
CA LYS A 108 2.66 -19.96 6.51
C LYS A 108 3.20 -20.11 5.08
N ASP A 109 2.39 -20.66 4.16
CA ASP A 109 2.78 -20.84 2.76
C ASP A 109 3.19 -19.51 2.12
N PHE A 110 2.47 -18.41 2.43
CA PHE A 110 2.80 -17.06 1.97
C PHE A 110 4.13 -16.54 2.51
N PHE A 111 4.42 -16.73 3.82
CA PHE A 111 5.69 -16.31 4.41
C PHE A 111 6.87 -17.07 3.80
N ASP A 112 6.73 -18.37 3.60
CA ASP A 112 7.74 -19.21 2.96
C ASP A 112 8.03 -18.71 1.52
N SER A 113 6.99 -18.36 0.77
CA SER A 113 7.12 -17.78 -0.57
C SER A 113 7.74 -16.38 -0.53
N CYS A 114 7.37 -15.51 0.41
CA CYS A 114 8.01 -14.20 0.58
C CYS A 114 9.51 -14.33 0.79
N GLN A 115 9.94 -15.24 1.66
CA GLN A 115 11.37 -15.53 1.87
C GLN A 115 12.04 -15.99 0.59
N LYS A 116 11.43 -16.93 -0.14
CA LYS A 116 11.96 -17.48 -1.39
C LYS A 116 12.16 -16.42 -2.48
N TYR A 117 11.20 -15.49 -2.61
CA TYR A 117 11.24 -14.45 -3.64
C TYR A 117 11.95 -13.16 -3.20
N GLY A 118 12.36 -13.04 -1.93
CA GLY A 118 12.98 -11.85 -1.36
C GLY A 118 12.03 -10.67 -1.29
N ILE A 119 10.74 -10.93 -1.03
CA ILE A 119 9.67 -9.95 -0.83
C ILE A 119 9.38 -9.85 0.66
N ARG A 120 9.23 -8.64 1.20
CA ARG A 120 8.97 -8.41 2.63
C ARG A 120 7.50 -8.72 2.95
N PRO A 121 7.22 -9.58 3.97
CA PRO A 121 5.85 -9.99 4.26
C PRO A 121 5.12 -8.97 5.14
N GLY A 122 3.87 -8.67 4.79
CA GLY A 122 2.91 -7.96 5.60
C GLY A 122 1.63 -8.76 5.80
N ILE A 123 0.85 -8.40 6.80
CA ILE A 123 -0.43 -9.05 7.12
C ILE A 123 -1.52 -8.01 7.31
N TYR A 124 -2.64 -8.22 6.60
CA TYR A 124 -3.91 -7.59 6.88
C TYR A 124 -4.78 -8.52 7.73
N CYS A 125 -5.32 -7.98 8.81
CA CYS A 125 -6.33 -8.65 9.62
C CYS A 125 -7.32 -7.61 10.15
N SER A 126 -8.49 -7.49 9.52
CA SER A 126 -9.51 -6.50 9.93
C SER A 126 -9.96 -6.71 11.37
N ALA A 127 -9.89 -5.66 12.18
CA ALA A 127 -10.49 -5.60 13.51
C ALA A 127 -11.85 -4.88 13.49
N SER A 128 -12.13 -4.13 12.41
CA SER A 128 -13.25 -3.20 12.32
C SER A 128 -14.54 -3.80 11.77
N PHE A 129 -14.46 -4.89 11.00
CA PHE A 129 -15.61 -5.55 10.41
C PHE A 129 -15.47 -7.08 10.48
N ASN A 130 -16.56 -7.77 10.83
CA ASN A 130 -16.62 -9.24 10.86
C ASN A 130 -18.06 -9.75 10.76
N GLN A 131 -18.45 -10.27 9.60
CA GLN A 131 -19.78 -10.80 9.36
C GLN A 131 -20.12 -11.98 10.29
N TYR A 132 -19.19 -12.92 10.48
CA TYR A 132 -19.39 -14.12 11.27
C TYR A 132 -19.80 -13.80 12.72
N PHE A 133 -19.20 -12.78 13.30
CA PHE A 133 -19.50 -12.33 14.67
C PHE A 133 -20.52 -11.19 14.74
N GLY A 134 -21.07 -10.74 13.62
CA GLY A 134 -22.01 -9.62 13.58
C GLY A 134 -21.38 -8.30 14.04
N VAL A 135 -20.20 -8.01 13.52
CA VAL A 135 -19.46 -6.78 13.86
C VAL A 135 -19.40 -5.86 12.67
N GLU A 136 -19.74 -4.59 12.85
CA GLU A 136 -19.68 -3.54 11.86
C GLU A 136 -18.67 -2.45 12.27
N ASN A 137 -18.20 -1.73 11.27
CA ASN A 137 -17.27 -0.62 11.42
C ASN A 137 -17.76 0.39 12.48
N PRO A 138 -16.89 0.81 13.41
CA PRO A 138 -15.44 0.59 13.51
C PRO A 138 -15.01 -0.64 14.34
N GLY A 139 -15.81 -1.65 14.52
CA GLY A 139 -15.51 -2.85 15.32
C GLY A 139 -16.55 -3.07 16.43
N ILE A 140 -17.76 -2.58 16.22
CA ILE A 140 -18.87 -2.65 17.17
C ILE A 140 -19.81 -3.79 16.81
N VAL A 141 -20.19 -4.60 17.80
CA VAL A 141 -21.19 -5.66 17.64
C VAL A 141 -22.56 -5.04 17.34
N ILE A 142 -23.23 -5.48 16.28
CA ILE A 142 -24.46 -4.83 15.75
C ILE A 142 -25.66 -4.85 16.72
N ASP A 143 -25.70 -5.79 17.66
CA ASP A 143 -26.75 -5.87 18.68
C ASP A 143 -26.41 -5.10 19.97
N ASN A 144 -25.24 -4.44 20.02
CA ASN A 144 -24.75 -3.68 21.16
C ASN A 144 -24.67 -4.47 22.49
N ASP A 145 -24.48 -5.79 22.41
CA ASP A 145 -24.32 -6.67 23.57
C ASP A 145 -22.89 -6.53 24.14
N PRO A 146 -22.72 -6.04 25.38
CA PRO A 146 -21.39 -5.84 25.97
C PRO A 146 -20.56 -7.13 26.15
N GLU A 147 -21.21 -8.26 26.41
CA GLU A 147 -20.51 -9.54 26.57
C GLU A 147 -20.01 -10.06 25.23
N LYS A 148 -20.79 -9.92 24.17
CA LYS A 148 -20.33 -10.24 22.81
C LYS A 148 -19.22 -9.29 22.36
N GLN A 149 -19.32 -8.01 22.67
CA GLN A 149 -18.27 -7.04 22.36
C GLN A 149 -16.96 -7.42 23.03
N LYS A 150 -17.02 -7.76 24.32
CA LYS A 150 -15.84 -8.23 25.06
C LYS A 150 -15.26 -9.53 24.45
N ALA A 151 -16.11 -10.50 24.16
CA ALA A 151 -15.69 -11.75 23.51
C ALA A 151 -15.03 -11.50 22.13
N TYR A 152 -15.58 -10.56 21.35
CA TYR A 152 -14.96 -10.17 20.07
C TYR A 152 -13.59 -9.54 20.25
N HIS A 153 -13.39 -8.68 21.25
CA HIS A 153 -12.09 -8.12 21.55
C HIS A 153 -11.05 -9.19 21.91
N GLU A 154 -11.44 -10.22 22.67
CA GLU A 154 -10.57 -11.36 23.00
C GLU A 154 -10.21 -12.19 21.75
N ILE A 155 -11.16 -12.37 20.81
CA ILE A 155 -10.93 -13.01 19.52
C ILE A 155 -9.90 -12.20 18.70
N VAL A 156 -10.08 -10.89 18.59
CA VAL A 156 -9.14 -10.00 17.86
C VAL A 156 -7.73 -10.11 18.46
N LEU A 157 -7.59 -9.97 19.78
CA LEU A 157 -6.28 -10.06 20.43
C LEU A 157 -5.63 -11.44 20.26
N THR A 158 -6.42 -12.51 20.29
CA THR A 158 -5.92 -13.88 20.06
C THR A 158 -5.43 -14.03 18.62
N GLN A 159 -6.21 -13.60 17.63
CA GLN A 159 -5.84 -13.67 16.22
C GLN A 159 -4.58 -12.86 15.91
N LEU A 160 -4.50 -11.61 16.40
CA LEU A 160 -3.32 -10.77 16.23
C LEU A 160 -2.09 -11.36 16.92
N THR A 161 -2.26 -11.94 18.12
CA THR A 161 -1.15 -12.64 18.82
C THR A 161 -0.63 -13.79 17.98
N GLU A 162 -1.50 -14.63 17.42
CA GLU A 162 -1.11 -15.74 16.55
C GLU A 162 -0.36 -15.26 15.31
N LEU A 163 -0.90 -14.29 14.60
CA LEU A 163 -0.32 -13.76 13.36
C LEU A 163 1.03 -13.05 13.62
N TRP A 164 1.20 -12.41 14.78
CA TRP A 164 2.39 -11.64 15.11
C TRP A 164 3.49 -12.45 15.82
N THR A 165 3.21 -13.72 16.20
CA THR A 165 4.20 -14.58 16.87
C THR A 165 4.60 -15.80 16.06
N ASN A 166 3.69 -16.38 15.25
CA ASN A 166 3.91 -17.71 14.68
C ASN A 166 4.68 -17.70 13.34
N TYR A 167 4.75 -16.56 12.64
CA TYR A 167 5.25 -16.48 11.26
C TYR A 167 6.51 -15.62 11.10
N GLY A 168 7.01 -15.02 12.18
CA GLY A 168 8.23 -14.21 12.16
C GLY A 168 7.97 -12.71 12.13
N LYS A 169 8.97 -11.93 11.69
CA LYS A 169 8.88 -10.48 11.62
C LYS A 169 7.98 -10.03 10.47
N LEU A 170 7.08 -9.11 10.79
CA LEU A 170 6.24 -8.42 9.82
C LEU A 170 6.93 -7.15 9.35
N PHE A 171 6.87 -6.91 8.05
CA PHE A 171 7.27 -5.64 7.47
C PHE A 171 6.17 -4.60 7.65
N GLU A 172 4.92 -5.00 7.37
CA GLU A 172 3.76 -4.12 7.50
C GLU A 172 2.56 -4.86 8.09
N ILE A 173 1.83 -4.18 8.97
CA ILE A 173 0.55 -4.59 9.52
C ILE A 173 -0.51 -3.65 8.97
N TRP A 174 -1.57 -4.19 8.40
CA TRP A 174 -2.59 -3.44 7.71
C TRP A 174 -3.96 -3.58 8.40
N PHE A 175 -4.49 -2.46 8.91
CA PHE A 175 -5.83 -2.38 9.48
C PHE A 175 -6.76 -1.60 8.54
N ASP A 176 -7.81 -2.25 8.08
CA ASP A 176 -8.84 -1.62 7.25
C ASP A 176 -9.89 -0.94 8.14
N GLY A 177 -10.04 0.37 7.98
CA GLY A 177 -10.94 1.17 8.80
C GLY A 177 -10.42 1.43 10.22
N GLY A 178 -9.15 1.14 10.49
CA GLY A 178 -8.50 1.43 11.77
C GLY A 178 -8.87 0.47 12.90
N VAL A 179 -8.63 0.93 14.12
CA VAL A 179 -8.90 0.20 15.37
C VAL A 179 -9.52 1.12 16.41
N ILE A 180 -10.43 0.60 17.23
CA ILE A 180 -11.02 1.38 18.33
C ILE A 180 -9.93 1.61 19.39
N PRO A 181 -9.68 2.87 19.82
CA PRO A 181 -8.74 3.16 20.89
C PRO A 181 -9.18 2.55 22.23
N VAL A 182 -8.23 2.21 23.09
CA VAL A 182 -8.52 1.72 24.46
C VAL A 182 -9.35 2.75 25.24
N SER A 183 -9.10 4.04 25.05
CA SER A 183 -9.89 5.14 25.66
C SER A 183 -11.37 5.14 25.27
N GLU A 184 -11.71 4.50 24.16
CA GLU A 184 -13.08 4.34 23.64
C GLU A 184 -13.61 2.91 23.84
N GLY A 185 -12.94 2.12 24.67
CA GLY A 185 -13.35 0.75 25.01
C GLY A 185 -12.81 -0.34 24.07
N GLY A 186 -11.92 0.00 23.16
CA GLY A 186 -11.29 -0.96 22.24
C GLY A 186 -10.27 -1.88 22.94
N PRO A 187 -9.84 -2.97 22.27
CA PRO A 187 -8.83 -3.87 22.77
C PRO A 187 -7.42 -3.21 22.77
N ASP A 188 -6.53 -3.61 23.67
CA ASP A 188 -5.16 -3.07 23.75
C ASP A 188 -4.26 -3.61 22.63
N ILE A 189 -4.56 -3.20 21.40
CA ILE A 189 -3.77 -3.54 20.21
C ILE A 189 -2.41 -2.82 20.25
N GLU A 190 -2.36 -1.59 20.76
CA GLU A 190 -1.11 -0.82 20.86
C GLU A 190 -0.09 -1.49 21.79
N GLY A 191 -0.53 -1.94 22.96
CA GLY A 191 0.33 -2.68 23.89
C GLY A 191 0.81 -4.01 23.32
N LEU A 192 -0.08 -4.72 22.62
CA LEU A 192 0.27 -5.97 21.95
C LEU A 192 1.31 -5.74 20.82
N LEU A 193 1.13 -4.71 20.00
CA LEU A 193 2.04 -4.32 18.92
C LEU A 193 3.45 -4.00 19.46
N LYS A 194 3.53 -3.14 20.47
CA LYS A 194 4.80 -2.77 21.11
C LYS A 194 5.56 -3.97 21.66
N LYS A 195 4.84 -4.99 22.09
CA LYS A 195 5.43 -6.22 22.65
C LYS A 195 5.89 -7.20 21.58
N LEU A 196 5.11 -7.38 20.50
CA LEU A 196 5.30 -8.49 19.56
C LEU A 196 5.96 -8.05 18.24
N GLN A 197 5.63 -6.86 17.73
CA GLN A 197 6.10 -6.35 16.45
C GLN A 197 6.46 -4.85 16.53
N PRO A 198 7.38 -4.43 17.41
CA PRO A 198 7.68 -3.01 17.69
C PRO A 198 8.26 -2.25 16.48
N ASP A 199 8.82 -2.97 15.52
CA ASP A 199 9.47 -2.42 14.33
C ASP A 199 8.60 -2.52 13.07
N ALA A 200 7.39 -3.10 13.15
CA ALA A 200 6.50 -3.16 12.00
C ALA A 200 5.96 -1.78 11.63
N LEU A 201 5.83 -1.53 10.33
CA LEU A 201 5.01 -0.43 9.83
C LEU A 201 3.54 -0.76 10.04
N VAL A 202 2.71 0.24 10.35
CA VAL A 202 1.31 -0.02 10.65
C VAL A 202 0.42 0.97 9.90
N PHE A 203 -0.34 0.44 8.95
CA PHE A 203 -1.35 1.17 8.20
C PHE A 203 -2.63 1.30 9.03
N GLN A 204 -3.10 2.54 9.24
CA GLN A 204 -4.28 2.86 10.04
C GLN A 204 -4.29 2.21 11.44
N GLY A 205 -3.12 2.14 12.07
CA GLY A 205 -2.93 1.56 13.39
C GLY A 205 -3.26 2.50 14.55
N PRO A 206 -3.04 2.04 15.79
CA PRO A 206 -3.19 2.89 16.99
C PRO A 206 -2.31 4.14 16.93
N ALA A 207 -2.83 5.26 17.41
CA ALA A 207 -2.15 6.57 17.34
C ALA A 207 -0.75 6.60 18.01
N GLY A 208 -0.52 5.77 19.03
CA GLY A 208 0.78 5.66 19.71
C GLY A 208 1.81 4.77 19.02
N THR A 209 1.52 4.28 17.81
CA THR A 209 2.45 3.43 17.03
C THR A 209 3.67 4.22 16.56
N LYS A 210 4.85 3.60 16.61
CA LYS A 210 6.14 4.21 16.22
C LYS A 210 6.20 4.57 14.72
N SER A 211 5.78 3.65 13.85
CA SER A 211 5.94 3.75 12.39
C SER A 211 4.58 3.66 11.69
N LEU A 212 3.81 4.73 11.80
CA LEU A 212 2.48 4.83 11.20
C LEU A 212 2.54 5.10 9.70
N LEU A 213 1.60 4.49 8.98
CA LEU A 213 1.24 4.78 7.61
C LEU A 213 -0.22 5.23 7.55
N ARG A 214 -0.56 6.09 6.61
CA ARG A 214 -1.92 6.55 6.39
C ARG A 214 -2.43 6.20 5.00
N TRP A 215 -3.72 6.11 4.88
CA TRP A 215 -4.39 5.99 3.59
C TRP A 215 -4.28 7.28 2.79
N VAL A 216 -4.08 7.18 1.47
CA VAL A 216 -4.08 8.34 0.58
C VAL A 216 -5.47 8.98 0.43
N GLY A 217 -6.54 8.25 0.81
CA GLY A 217 -7.92 8.73 0.81
C GLY A 217 -8.76 8.32 -0.39
N ASN A 218 -8.27 7.41 -1.22
CA ASN A 218 -9.02 6.83 -2.35
C ASN A 218 -8.39 5.51 -2.80
N GLU A 219 -9.18 4.71 -3.53
CA GLU A 219 -8.76 3.41 -4.08
C GLU A 219 -8.52 3.52 -5.61
N ARG A 220 -7.80 4.55 -6.05
CA ARG A 220 -7.52 4.79 -7.47
C ARG A 220 -6.04 4.78 -7.83
N GLY A 221 -5.16 4.59 -6.85
CA GLY A 221 -3.71 4.65 -7.07
C GLY A 221 -3.20 6.07 -7.41
N ILE A 222 -3.93 7.11 -6.98
CA ILE A 222 -3.64 8.51 -7.32
C ILE A 222 -3.45 9.30 -6.03
N ALA A 223 -2.24 9.79 -5.79
CA ALA A 223 -1.94 10.71 -4.72
C ALA A 223 -2.25 12.17 -5.12
N PRO A 224 -2.53 13.06 -4.15
CA PRO A 224 -2.56 14.49 -4.39
C PRO A 224 -1.28 15.00 -5.04
N GLU A 225 -1.36 16.11 -5.75
CA GLU A 225 -0.19 16.70 -6.43
C GLU A 225 0.94 17.01 -5.45
N ASN A 226 0.61 17.50 -4.26
CA ASN A 226 1.55 17.71 -3.18
C ASN A 226 1.15 16.86 -1.95
N CYS A 227 1.71 15.67 -1.85
CA CYS A 227 1.44 14.71 -0.78
C CYS A 227 2.60 14.71 0.22
N SER A 228 2.42 15.43 1.34
CA SER A 228 3.41 15.50 2.41
C SER A 228 3.39 14.26 3.30
N SER A 229 4.55 13.84 3.79
CA SER A 229 4.68 12.82 4.84
C SER A 229 4.55 13.40 6.25
N LEU A 230 4.56 14.73 6.37
CA LEU A 230 4.31 15.43 7.63
C LEU A 230 2.80 15.56 7.87
N TYR A 231 2.34 15.18 9.05
CA TYR A 231 0.91 15.06 9.36
C TYR A 231 0.60 15.53 10.78
N ASP A 232 -0.60 16.07 10.99
CA ASP A 232 -1.08 16.59 12.28
C ASP A 232 -2.12 15.70 12.95
N ASN A 233 -2.77 14.80 12.18
CA ASN A 233 -3.79 13.90 12.67
C ASN A 233 -3.23 12.50 12.88
N ARG A 234 -3.32 12.00 14.12
CA ARG A 234 -2.89 10.65 14.50
C ARG A 234 -3.97 9.59 14.29
N THR A 235 -5.20 9.97 14.01
CA THR A 235 -6.30 9.00 13.84
C THR A 235 -6.26 8.29 12.50
N GLN A 236 -5.71 8.93 11.45
CA GLN A 236 -5.47 8.37 10.11
C GLN A 236 -6.70 7.83 9.37
N ASN A 237 -7.86 7.98 9.96
CA ASN A 237 -9.12 7.47 9.41
C ASN A 237 -9.87 8.50 8.58
N GLU A 238 -9.37 9.74 8.54
CA GLU A 238 -9.99 10.77 7.72
C GLU A 238 -9.56 10.57 6.27
N GLY A 239 -10.50 10.13 5.45
CA GLY A 239 -10.34 10.03 4.02
C GLY A 239 -9.95 11.37 3.44
N GLY A 240 -8.68 11.51 3.04
CA GLY A 240 -8.26 12.60 2.18
C GLY A 240 -9.00 12.50 0.84
N THR A 241 -9.21 13.62 0.17
CA THR A 241 -9.59 13.59 -1.24
C THR A 241 -8.35 13.81 -2.08
N THR A 242 -8.16 13.03 -3.14
CA THR A 242 -7.04 13.21 -4.09
C THR A 242 -6.99 14.58 -4.76
N GLU A 243 -8.03 15.37 -4.61
CA GLU A 243 -8.17 16.69 -5.20
C GLU A 243 -7.52 17.78 -4.36
N ARG A 244 -7.18 17.49 -3.09
CA ARG A 244 -6.58 18.45 -2.17
C ARG A 244 -5.16 18.03 -1.83
N ASP A 245 -4.23 18.99 -1.95
CA ASP A 245 -2.88 18.83 -1.42
C ASP A 245 -2.93 18.45 0.06
N THR A 246 -2.17 17.44 0.44
CA THR A 246 -1.98 17.06 1.84
C THR A 246 -0.76 17.80 2.36
N LEU A 247 -1.00 19.01 2.86
CA LEU A 247 0.01 19.88 3.46
C LEU A 247 -0.36 20.12 4.91
N CYS A 248 0.64 20.17 5.77
CA CYS A 248 0.46 20.42 7.19
C CYS A 248 1.35 21.59 7.64
N ASP A 249 0.72 22.64 8.16
CA ASP A 249 1.45 23.82 8.67
C ASP A 249 2.05 23.56 10.05
N THR A 250 1.41 22.75 10.86
CA THR A 250 1.83 22.38 12.22
C THR A 250 1.90 20.86 12.40
N PRO A 251 2.84 20.19 11.72
CA PRO A 251 2.92 18.74 11.80
C PRO A 251 3.37 18.26 13.18
N GLU A 252 2.80 17.12 13.60
CA GLU A 252 3.14 16.45 14.86
C GLU A 252 3.89 15.14 14.66
N ILE A 253 3.65 14.48 13.53
CA ILE A 253 4.21 13.16 13.23
C ILE A 253 4.69 13.03 11.78
N TRP A 254 5.57 12.06 11.56
CA TRP A 254 5.86 11.53 10.23
C TRP A 254 4.91 10.37 9.93
N CYS A 255 4.04 10.53 8.94
CA CYS A 255 3.04 9.54 8.57
C CYS A 255 2.84 9.54 7.04
N PRO A 256 3.71 8.83 6.29
CA PRO A 256 3.63 8.80 4.84
C PRO A 256 2.37 8.06 4.38
N ALA A 257 1.88 8.46 3.21
CA ALA A 257 0.68 7.88 2.63
C ALA A 257 0.99 6.65 1.76
N GLU A 258 0.08 5.69 1.78
CA GLU A 258 0.03 4.57 0.85
C GLU A 258 -1.14 4.75 -0.12
N SER A 259 -0.88 4.52 -1.41
CA SER A 259 -1.86 4.59 -2.50
C SER A 259 -2.26 3.20 -2.92
N ASP A 260 -3.32 2.68 -2.31
CA ASP A 260 -3.90 1.39 -2.63
C ASP A 260 -4.95 1.48 -3.75
N PHE A 261 -5.04 0.45 -4.56
CA PHE A 261 -6.08 0.30 -5.57
C PHE A 261 -6.17 -1.14 -6.08
N PRO A 262 -7.36 -1.59 -6.53
CA PRO A 262 -7.54 -2.93 -7.05
C PRO A 262 -6.88 -3.07 -8.44
N ASN A 263 -6.47 -4.27 -8.81
CA ASN A 263 -5.95 -4.56 -10.15
C ASN A 263 -7.03 -4.71 -11.23
N ARG A 264 -8.30 -4.51 -10.88
CA ARG A 264 -9.46 -4.49 -11.77
C ARG A 264 -10.31 -3.25 -11.53
N TYR A 265 -10.93 -2.70 -12.56
CA TYR A 265 -11.75 -1.49 -12.46
C TYR A 265 -12.90 -1.65 -11.48
N ALA A 266 -12.92 -0.84 -10.43
CA ALA A 266 -13.87 -0.93 -9.32
C ALA A 266 -15.35 -0.92 -9.73
N LYS A 267 -15.71 -0.15 -10.76
CA LYS A 267 -17.11 -0.04 -11.24
C LYS A 267 -17.57 -1.22 -12.09
N GLN A 268 -16.65 -2.01 -12.63
CA GLN A 268 -16.91 -3.12 -13.55
C GLN A 268 -16.75 -4.48 -12.89
N SER A 269 -16.16 -4.51 -11.71
CA SER A 269 -15.73 -5.74 -11.03
C SER A 269 -16.47 -5.98 -9.73
N TYR A 270 -16.46 -7.23 -9.32
CA TYR A 270 -17.05 -7.69 -8.07
C TYR A 270 -16.34 -7.07 -6.86
N LEU A 271 -17.14 -6.59 -5.89
CA LEU A 271 -16.66 -5.95 -4.67
C LEU A 271 -15.55 -4.90 -4.93
N GLY A 272 -15.79 -4.03 -5.89
CA GLY A 272 -14.89 -2.93 -6.17
C GLY A 272 -13.57 -3.32 -6.84
N GLY A 273 -13.46 -4.54 -7.37
CA GLY A 273 -12.24 -5.04 -8.01
C GLY A 273 -11.24 -5.68 -7.06
N TRP A 274 -11.56 -5.76 -5.76
CA TRP A 274 -10.70 -6.37 -4.74
C TRP A 274 -10.80 -7.90 -4.69
N PHE A 275 -11.93 -8.49 -5.18
CA PHE A 275 -12.16 -9.92 -5.18
C PHE A 275 -12.44 -10.43 -6.58
N TRP A 276 -11.95 -11.65 -6.84
CA TRP A 276 -12.13 -12.30 -8.13
C TRP A 276 -13.58 -12.72 -8.38
N ARG A 277 -13.99 -12.60 -9.63
CA ARG A 277 -15.21 -13.20 -10.17
C ARG A 277 -14.95 -13.66 -11.60
N GLU A 278 -15.62 -14.72 -11.99
CA GLU A 278 -15.54 -15.26 -13.34
C GLU A 278 -16.10 -14.28 -14.38
N ASN A 279 -15.49 -14.28 -15.58
CA ASN A 279 -15.88 -13.45 -16.72
C ASN A 279 -15.75 -11.93 -16.48
N GLU A 280 -14.73 -11.49 -15.77
CA GLU A 280 -14.39 -10.08 -15.55
C GLU A 280 -12.96 -9.75 -16.06
N GLU A 281 -12.46 -10.46 -17.09
CA GLU A 281 -11.10 -10.23 -17.63
C GLU A 281 -11.01 -8.89 -18.37
N ASP A 282 -12.11 -8.38 -18.92
CA ASP A 282 -12.20 -7.06 -19.56
C ASP A 282 -12.13 -5.89 -18.56
N ALA A 283 -12.26 -6.19 -17.27
CA ALA A 283 -12.09 -5.23 -16.19
C ALA A 283 -10.64 -5.12 -15.67
N ILE A 284 -9.69 -5.91 -16.18
CA ILE A 284 -8.28 -5.83 -15.76
C ILE A 284 -7.72 -4.47 -16.14
N VAL A 285 -7.11 -3.78 -15.16
CA VAL A 285 -6.45 -2.48 -15.39
C VAL A 285 -5.25 -2.68 -16.32
N PRO A 286 -5.17 -1.98 -17.47
CA PRO A 286 -4.07 -2.15 -18.42
C PRO A 286 -2.70 -1.81 -17.83
N ALA A 287 -1.65 -2.41 -18.37
CA ALA A 287 -0.28 -2.19 -17.91
C ALA A 287 0.17 -0.73 -18.01
N GLU A 288 -0.28 -0.02 -19.04
CA GLU A 288 -0.02 1.40 -19.26
C GLU A 288 -0.67 2.27 -18.17
N GLU A 289 -1.84 1.87 -17.67
CA GLU A 289 -2.50 2.57 -16.57
C GLU A 289 -1.83 2.26 -15.23
N LEU A 290 -1.40 1.02 -14.99
CA LEU A 290 -0.56 0.70 -13.83
C LEU A 290 0.75 1.50 -13.83
N PHE A 291 1.34 1.72 -15.00
CA PHE A 291 2.49 2.62 -15.15
C PHE A 291 2.13 4.08 -14.80
N ASN A 292 0.99 4.58 -15.26
CA ASN A 292 0.52 5.91 -14.89
C ASN A 292 0.24 6.03 -13.39
N ASN A 293 -0.30 4.97 -12.76
CA ASN A 293 -0.48 4.94 -11.32
C ASN A 293 0.85 4.98 -10.56
N TYR A 294 1.92 4.37 -11.09
CA TYR A 294 3.26 4.55 -10.53
C TYR A 294 3.71 6.02 -10.57
N LEU A 295 3.46 6.74 -11.68
CA LEU A 295 3.78 8.17 -11.79
C LEU A 295 2.96 9.03 -10.83
N THR A 296 1.69 8.69 -10.62
CA THR A 296 0.76 9.48 -9.78
C THR A 296 0.71 9.07 -8.31
N SER A 297 1.39 7.99 -7.94
CA SER A 297 1.58 7.55 -6.56
C SER A 297 3.04 7.74 -6.13
N VAL A 298 3.95 6.88 -6.59
CA VAL A 298 5.38 6.95 -6.25
C VAL A 298 5.99 8.27 -6.69
N GLY A 299 5.62 8.76 -7.88
CA GLY A 299 6.04 10.08 -8.37
C GLY A 299 5.45 11.26 -7.61
N ARG A 300 4.60 11.03 -6.60
CA ARG A 300 3.99 12.02 -5.71
C ARG A 300 4.18 11.68 -4.24
N ASN A 301 5.33 11.07 -3.90
CA ASN A 301 5.74 10.80 -2.53
C ASN A 301 4.83 9.82 -1.76
N THR A 302 4.31 8.78 -2.43
CA THR A 302 3.60 7.66 -1.76
C THR A 302 4.15 6.33 -2.23
N ASN A 303 3.85 5.23 -1.53
CA ASN A 303 4.03 3.90 -2.12
C ASN A 303 2.78 3.51 -2.91
N MET A 304 2.99 2.73 -3.98
CA MET A 304 1.94 2.13 -4.78
C MET A 304 1.63 0.73 -4.25
N LEU A 305 0.40 0.49 -3.76
CA LEU A 305 -0.06 -0.81 -3.29
C LEU A 305 -1.14 -1.35 -4.23
N VAL A 306 -0.83 -2.39 -5.00
CA VAL A 306 -1.74 -2.94 -6.02
C VAL A 306 -2.45 -4.19 -5.51
N GLY A 307 -3.78 -4.24 -5.64
CA GLY A 307 -4.59 -5.41 -5.37
C GLY A 307 -4.21 -6.61 -6.23
N MET A 308 -4.32 -7.81 -5.68
CA MET A 308 -4.19 -9.07 -6.39
C MET A 308 -5.41 -9.94 -6.09
N VAL A 309 -6.27 -10.16 -7.07
CA VAL A 309 -7.44 -11.02 -6.94
C VAL A 309 -7.04 -12.48 -7.15
N ILE A 310 -7.36 -13.37 -6.20
CA ILE A 310 -7.09 -14.79 -6.32
C ILE A 310 -8.40 -15.51 -6.69
N ASN A 311 -8.33 -16.42 -7.68
CA ASN A 311 -9.49 -17.16 -8.16
C ASN A 311 -9.87 -18.34 -7.24
N THR A 312 -10.96 -19.03 -7.55
CA THR A 312 -11.48 -20.16 -6.77
C THR A 312 -10.55 -21.38 -6.78
N ASP A 313 -9.65 -21.50 -7.75
CA ASP A 313 -8.61 -22.53 -7.80
C ASP A 313 -7.41 -22.19 -6.91
N GLY A 314 -7.32 -20.93 -6.41
CA GLY A 314 -6.21 -20.45 -5.60
C GLY A 314 -5.06 -19.86 -6.41
N GLU A 315 -5.28 -19.47 -7.66
CA GLU A 315 -4.28 -18.89 -8.55
C GLU A 315 -4.53 -17.38 -8.73
N PHE A 316 -3.46 -16.60 -8.87
CA PHE A 316 -3.55 -15.27 -9.47
C PHE A 316 -3.73 -15.46 -10.98
N PRO A 317 -4.82 -15.00 -11.60
CA PRO A 317 -5.14 -15.35 -12.99
C PRO A 317 -4.04 -14.94 -13.98
N GLU A 318 -3.80 -15.77 -14.97
CA GLU A 318 -2.74 -15.55 -15.97
C GLU A 318 -2.86 -14.21 -16.72
N PRO A 319 -4.06 -13.72 -17.12
CA PRO A 319 -4.19 -12.40 -17.75
C PRO A 319 -3.73 -11.26 -16.82
N ASP A 320 -4.10 -11.31 -15.54
CA ASP A 320 -3.66 -10.35 -14.52
C ASP A 320 -2.15 -10.39 -14.33
N ALA A 321 -1.56 -11.60 -14.25
CA ALA A 321 -0.12 -11.78 -14.11
C ALA A 321 0.68 -11.25 -15.31
N LYS A 322 0.15 -11.41 -16.55
CA LYS A 322 0.74 -10.82 -17.76
C LYS A 322 0.74 -9.30 -17.72
N THR A 323 -0.35 -8.70 -17.22
CA THR A 323 -0.45 -7.26 -17.07
C THR A 323 0.56 -6.73 -16.05
N PHE A 324 0.74 -7.43 -14.91
CA PHE A 324 1.77 -7.10 -13.92
C PHE A 324 3.18 -7.15 -14.51
N ALA A 325 3.51 -8.22 -15.24
CA ALA A 325 4.81 -8.37 -15.86
C ALA A 325 5.11 -7.24 -16.86
N LYS A 326 4.12 -6.86 -17.70
CA LYS A 326 4.22 -5.78 -18.67
C LYS A 326 4.35 -4.41 -17.99
N ALA A 327 3.57 -4.13 -16.95
CA ALA A 327 3.69 -2.89 -16.18
C ALA A 327 5.07 -2.75 -15.52
N GLY A 328 5.55 -3.83 -14.89
CA GLY A 328 6.90 -3.87 -14.32
C GLY A 328 8.00 -3.68 -15.36
N GLU A 329 7.82 -4.21 -16.57
CA GLU A 329 8.73 -3.96 -17.69
C GLU A 329 8.76 -2.48 -18.10
N LEU A 330 7.59 -1.84 -18.23
CA LEU A 330 7.48 -0.41 -18.53
C LEU A 330 8.20 0.45 -17.49
N ILE A 331 7.97 0.18 -16.19
CA ILE A 331 8.62 0.90 -15.09
C ILE A 331 10.14 0.74 -15.15
N ARG A 332 10.64 -0.51 -15.29
CA ARG A 332 12.07 -0.78 -15.36
C ARG A 332 12.72 -0.16 -16.59
N ASN A 333 12.12 -0.31 -17.76
CA ASN A 333 12.66 0.25 -19.01
C ASN A 333 12.73 1.78 -18.96
N THR A 334 11.84 2.42 -18.22
CA THR A 334 11.82 3.88 -18.06
C THR A 334 12.84 4.32 -17.00
N PHE A 335 12.84 3.71 -15.80
CA PHE A 335 13.51 4.26 -14.61
C PHE A 335 14.72 3.46 -14.10
N SER A 336 15.19 2.40 -14.81
CA SER A 336 16.36 1.62 -14.34
C SER A 336 17.67 2.37 -14.47
N THR A 337 17.80 3.21 -15.49
CA THR A 337 19.05 3.92 -15.79
C THR A 337 18.74 5.32 -16.31
N PRO A 338 19.15 6.38 -15.58
CA PRO A 338 18.98 7.74 -16.06
C PRO A 338 19.83 7.99 -17.31
N ILE A 339 19.30 8.80 -18.23
CA ILE A 339 20.04 9.26 -19.42
C ILE A 339 20.98 10.43 -19.09
N ALA A 340 20.71 11.14 -18.01
CA ALA A 340 21.61 12.16 -17.47
C ALA A 340 21.41 12.28 -15.95
N VAL A 341 22.50 12.55 -15.24
CA VAL A 341 22.51 12.89 -13.81
C VAL A 341 23.25 14.21 -13.68
N GLY A 342 22.60 15.19 -13.06
CA GLY A 342 23.12 16.52 -12.86
C GLY A 342 23.70 16.75 -11.46
N ASP A 343 23.57 18.00 -10.99
CA ASP A 343 23.73 18.37 -9.59
C ASP A 343 22.35 18.54 -8.92
N THR A 344 22.29 19.18 -7.77
CA THR A 344 21.05 19.42 -7.02
C THR A 344 20.18 20.55 -7.58
N GLN A 345 20.66 21.30 -8.58
CA GLN A 345 19.98 22.46 -9.17
C GLN A 345 19.82 22.36 -10.68
N ASN A 346 20.70 21.63 -11.35
CA ASN A 346 20.74 21.59 -12.80
C ASN A 346 21.08 20.20 -13.33
N VAL A 347 20.46 19.84 -14.44
CA VAL A 347 20.86 18.71 -15.26
C VAL A 347 20.81 19.11 -16.74
N THR A 348 21.80 18.69 -17.51
CA THR A 348 21.88 18.94 -18.95
C THR A 348 21.99 17.59 -19.67
N LEU A 349 21.20 17.43 -20.73
CA LEU A 349 21.24 16.25 -21.57
C LEU A 349 22.58 16.19 -22.32
N PRO A 350 23.32 15.08 -22.27
CA PRO A 350 24.55 14.90 -23.07
C PRO A 350 24.25 15.05 -24.57
N THR A 351 25.19 15.60 -25.33
CA THR A 351 25.05 15.79 -26.78
C THR A 351 25.02 14.48 -27.57
N ASP A 352 25.51 13.40 -26.98
CA ASP A 352 25.52 12.02 -27.50
C ASP A 352 24.39 11.15 -26.85
N ALA A 353 23.40 11.76 -26.22
CA ALA A 353 22.29 11.04 -25.63
C ALA A 353 21.54 10.21 -26.68
N VAL A 354 21.37 8.93 -26.39
CA VAL A 354 20.73 7.96 -27.31
C VAL A 354 19.20 8.03 -27.37
N ARG A 355 18.58 8.77 -26.45
CA ARG A 355 17.13 8.99 -26.41
C ARG A 355 16.80 10.38 -25.85
N ALA A 356 15.64 10.89 -26.25
CA ALA A 356 15.09 12.12 -25.67
C ALA A 356 14.58 11.87 -24.22
N PRO A 357 14.67 12.86 -23.33
CA PRO A 357 14.11 12.75 -22.00
C PRO A 357 12.58 12.77 -22.04
N GLN A 358 11.96 12.09 -21.09
CA GLN A 358 10.51 12.14 -20.88
C GLN A 358 10.16 12.52 -19.44
N TYR A 359 11.06 12.21 -18.50
CA TYR A 359 10.81 12.46 -17.08
C TYR A 359 12.03 13.09 -16.42
N VAL A 360 11.75 13.98 -15.47
CA VAL A 360 12.72 14.43 -14.46
C VAL A 360 12.33 13.87 -13.11
N VAL A 361 13.31 13.37 -12.36
CA VAL A 361 13.15 12.81 -11.02
C VAL A 361 13.91 13.68 -10.02
N LEU A 362 13.18 14.15 -9.00
CA LEU A 362 13.71 14.92 -7.88
C LEU A 362 13.54 14.10 -6.59
N LYS A 363 14.51 14.19 -5.68
CA LYS A 363 14.50 13.48 -4.40
C LYS A 363 15.10 14.31 -3.29
N GLU A 364 14.49 14.28 -2.09
CA GLU A 364 15.13 14.72 -0.84
C GLU A 364 15.65 13.49 -0.06
N ASN A 365 16.73 13.67 0.68
CA ASN A 365 17.14 12.69 1.69
C ASN A 365 16.23 12.82 2.92
N ILE A 366 15.14 12.08 2.91
CA ILE A 366 14.10 12.11 3.95
C ILE A 366 14.59 11.68 5.33
N ALA A 367 15.77 11.05 5.46
CA ALA A 367 16.39 10.78 6.77
C ALA A 367 16.61 12.07 7.58
N HIS A 368 16.64 13.23 6.92
CA HIS A 368 16.72 14.55 7.52
C HIS A 368 15.35 15.25 7.63
N GLY A 369 14.26 14.59 7.30
CA GLY A 369 12.90 15.14 7.24
C GLY A 369 12.57 15.73 5.86
N GLU A 370 11.29 16.09 5.67
CA GLU A 370 10.76 16.79 4.50
C GLU A 370 10.91 18.29 4.71
N ARG A 371 11.72 18.97 3.89
CA ARG A 371 12.13 20.35 4.14
C ARG A 371 11.68 21.33 3.07
N VAL A 372 11.60 20.90 1.82
CA VAL A 372 11.13 21.75 0.71
C VAL A 372 9.64 22.04 0.88
N THR A 373 9.25 23.31 0.79
CA THR A 373 7.85 23.77 0.89
C THR A 373 7.38 24.53 -0.35
N ASN A 374 8.32 24.94 -1.21
CA ASN A 374 8.00 25.53 -2.51
C ASN A 374 9.23 25.43 -3.42
N TYR A 375 8.99 24.98 -4.66
CA TYR A 375 10.04 24.85 -5.67
C TYR A 375 9.49 25.13 -7.07
N THR A 376 10.40 25.45 -7.99
CA THR A 376 10.10 25.61 -9.42
C THR A 376 11.03 24.76 -10.24
N VAL A 377 10.47 23.93 -11.14
CA VAL A 377 11.20 23.20 -12.17
C VAL A 377 10.99 23.90 -13.51
N ARG A 378 12.06 24.13 -14.28
CA ARG A 378 11.98 24.64 -15.65
C ARG A 378 12.76 23.73 -16.58
N ALA A 379 12.17 23.38 -17.73
CA ALA A 379 12.89 22.70 -18.80
C ALA A 379 13.09 23.65 -19.98
N TYR A 380 14.21 23.51 -20.65
CA TYR A 380 14.66 24.40 -21.74
C TYR A 380 14.99 23.61 -22.99
N ASP A 381 14.67 24.20 -24.16
CA ASP A 381 15.08 23.69 -25.47
C ASP A 381 16.58 23.99 -25.79
N ALA A 382 17.05 23.56 -26.96
CA ALA A 382 18.42 23.78 -27.43
C ALA A 382 18.78 25.26 -27.63
N ASN A 383 17.78 26.13 -27.75
CA ASN A 383 17.96 27.59 -27.88
C ASN A 383 17.88 28.29 -26.53
N ASN A 384 17.84 27.52 -25.42
CA ASN A 384 17.69 28.02 -24.05
C ASN A 384 16.36 28.75 -23.81
N ASN A 385 15.31 28.45 -24.58
CA ASN A 385 13.97 28.94 -24.31
C ASN A 385 13.31 28.03 -23.25
N PRO A 386 12.62 28.58 -22.24
CA PRO A 386 11.84 27.77 -21.32
C PRO A 386 10.60 27.20 -22.02
N ILE A 387 10.52 25.88 -22.13
CA ILE A 387 9.41 25.15 -22.78
C ILE A 387 8.50 24.44 -21.78
N PHE A 388 8.88 24.37 -20.51
CA PHE A 388 8.09 23.79 -19.43
C PHE A 388 8.39 24.52 -18.12
N THR A 389 7.35 24.73 -17.31
CA THR A 389 7.49 25.26 -15.95
C THR A 389 6.47 24.55 -15.04
N HIS A 390 6.95 24.04 -13.92
CA HIS A 390 6.14 23.43 -12.88
C HIS A 390 6.44 24.08 -11.53
N HIS A 391 5.40 24.38 -10.76
CA HIS A 391 5.50 24.88 -9.39
C HIS A 391 4.96 23.82 -8.43
N GLY A 392 5.77 23.36 -7.48
CA GLY A 392 5.38 22.34 -6.52
C GLY A 392 5.72 22.75 -5.09
N LYS A 393 5.19 22.00 -4.13
CA LYS A 393 5.37 22.24 -2.69
C LYS A 393 6.08 21.10 -1.98
N VAL A 394 6.04 19.88 -2.52
CA VAL A 394 6.60 18.68 -1.91
C VAL A 394 7.48 17.95 -2.90
N ILE A 395 8.73 17.72 -2.54
CA ILE A 395 9.65 16.79 -3.23
C ILE A 395 9.69 15.48 -2.45
N ALA A 396 10.11 15.55 -1.19
CA ALA A 396 10.25 14.45 -0.24
C ALA A 396 10.98 13.23 -0.84
N HIS A 397 10.50 11.98 -0.61
CA HIS A 397 11.21 10.78 -1.06
C HIS A 397 11.41 10.75 -2.57
N LYS A 398 10.36 11.02 -3.35
CA LYS A 398 10.45 11.03 -4.82
C LYS A 398 9.37 11.91 -5.46
N ARG A 399 9.78 12.74 -6.40
CA ARG A 399 8.93 13.51 -7.30
C ARG A 399 9.30 13.18 -8.74
N ILE A 400 8.32 12.73 -9.53
CA ILE A 400 8.47 12.49 -10.97
C ILE A 400 7.60 13.50 -11.72
N LEU A 401 8.19 14.20 -12.69
CA LEU A 401 7.48 15.12 -13.57
C LEU A 401 7.73 14.70 -15.02
N GLU A 402 6.67 14.63 -15.80
CA GLU A 402 6.76 14.50 -17.25
C GLU A 402 7.21 15.83 -17.86
N ILE A 403 8.17 15.80 -18.77
CA ILE A 403 8.75 16.97 -19.44
C ILE A 403 8.71 16.81 -20.96
N PRO A 404 8.67 17.91 -21.75
CA PRO A 404 8.74 17.86 -23.21
C PRO A 404 10.00 17.13 -23.69
N LYS A 405 9.88 16.33 -24.75
CA LYS A 405 10.98 15.56 -25.35
C LYS A 405 12.10 16.45 -25.94
N GLU A 406 11.77 17.69 -26.24
CA GLU A 406 12.69 18.71 -26.74
C GLU A 406 13.59 19.31 -25.63
N SER A 407 13.39 18.87 -24.38
CA SER A 407 14.14 19.38 -23.24
C SER A 407 15.61 18.94 -23.32
N VAL A 408 16.54 19.89 -23.30
CA VAL A 408 17.98 19.61 -23.24
C VAL A 408 18.60 20.02 -21.92
N LYS A 409 17.89 20.83 -21.12
CA LYS A 409 18.32 21.26 -19.79
C LYS A 409 17.12 21.36 -18.87
N VAL A 410 17.29 20.93 -17.62
CA VAL A 410 16.29 21.13 -16.55
C VAL A 410 16.95 21.82 -15.35
N THR A 411 16.25 22.77 -14.75
CA THR A 411 16.68 23.47 -13.54
C THR A 411 15.67 23.28 -12.41
N LEU A 412 16.18 23.18 -11.19
CA LEU A 412 15.39 23.18 -9.96
C LEU A 412 15.78 24.42 -9.13
N GLU A 413 14.79 25.24 -8.80
CA GLU A 413 14.91 26.38 -7.91
C GLU A 413 14.09 26.12 -6.64
N ILE A 414 14.73 26.13 -5.47
CA ILE A 414 14.03 26.02 -4.18
C ILE A 414 13.61 27.44 -3.77
N ASN A 415 12.31 27.69 -3.80
CA ASN A 415 11.74 29.00 -3.50
C ASN A 415 11.52 29.19 -2.00
N ASN A 416 11.18 28.08 -1.27
CA ASN A 416 11.01 28.12 0.18
C ASN A 416 11.24 26.73 0.79
N CYS A 417 11.71 26.71 2.03
CA CYS A 417 11.98 25.48 2.79
C CYS A 417 11.80 25.72 4.30
N ARG A 418 11.51 24.66 5.05
CA ARG A 418 11.43 24.67 6.52
C ARG A 418 12.82 24.75 7.17
N ALA A 419 13.80 24.13 6.54
CA ALA A 419 15.23 24.15 6.90
C ALA A 419 16.05 23.89 5.63
N GLU A 420 17.39 23.97 5.70
CA GLU A 420 18.28 23.65 4.56
C GLU A 420 17.97 22.25 4.00
N PRO A 421 17.53 22.11 2.75
CA PRO A 421 17.15 20.81 2.20
C PRO A 421 18.37 19.95 1.85
N TYR A 422 18.25 18.64 2.02
CA TYR A 422 19.25 17.66 1.55
C TYR A 422 18.74 17.02 0.27
N LEU A 423 19.09 17.58 -0.86
CA LEU A 423 18.67 17.09 -2.17
C LEU A 423 19.66 16.07 -2.75
N PHE A 424 19.13 15.08 -3.44
CA PHE A 424 19.92 14.25 -4.35
C PHE A 424 20.09 14.95 -5.71
N PRO A 425 21.10 14.56 -6.51
CA PRO A 425 21.24 15.01 -7.89
C PRO A 425 19.97 14.79 -8.70
N ILE A 426 19.67 15.71 -9.62
CA ILE A 426 18.54 15.63 -10.54
C ILE A 426 18.84 14.57 -11.60
N GLU A 427 17.86 13.70 -11.86
CA GLU A 427 17.97 12.62 -12.85
C GLU A 427 16.99 12.85 -14.01
N LEU A 428 17.44 12.64 -15.26
CA LEU A 428 16.59 12.60 -16.46
C LEU A 428 16.41 11.14 -16.94
N TYR A 429 15.19 10.83 -17.34
CA TYR A 429 14.83 9.51 -17.85
C TYR A 429 14.09 9.60 -19.18
#